data_854203865356259f07bc96b632425360
#
_entry.id   854203865356259f07bc96b632425360
#
_cell.length_a   1.000
_cell.length_b   1.000
_cell.length_c   1.000
_cell.angle_alpha   90.00
_cell.angle_beta   90.00
_cell.angle_gamma   90.00
#
_symmetry.space_group_name_H-M   'P 1'
#
loop_
_entity.id
_entity.type
_entity.pdbx_description
1 polymer ?
#
loop_
_entity_poly.entity_id
_entity_poly.type
_entity_poly.pdbx_seq_one_letter_code
_entity_poly.pdbx_strand_id
1 'polypeptide(L)' 'MEQHINITLRLRERDVDIRIPRRIEVRRLVREVDTIFNPGIKRKKNQLRIVNKGLLIDEGKHLSDYPMTTGDLVEIEEI' A
#
# COMPACT_ATOMS: atom_id res chain seq x y z
N MET A 1 -17.92 -4.92 -11.29
CA MET A 1 -17.29 -3.58 -11.24
C MET A 1 -16.30 -3.56 -10.07
N GLU A 2 -15.08 -3.18 -10.36
CA GLU A 2 -14.06 -3.11 -9.33
C GLU A 2 -14.28 -1.88 -8.45
N GLN A 3 -14.24 -2.08 -7.13
CA GLN A 3 -14.35 -0.99 -6.18
C GLN A 3 -12.97 -0.39 -5.91
N HIS A 4 -12.95 0.90 -5.65
CA HIS A 4 -11.74 1.62 -5.26
C HIS A 4 -11.90 2.15 -3.85
N ILE A 5 -10.77 2.30 -3.17
CA ILE A 5 -10.70 2.97 -1.87
C ILE A 5 -9.62 4.05 -1.92
N ASN A 6 -9.81 5.06 -1.09
CA ASN A 6 -8.79 6.10 -0.93
C ASN A 6 -7.99 5.78 0.33
N ILE A 7 -6.68 5.79 0.20
CA ILE A 7 -5.79 5.61 1.35
C ILE A 7 -4.80 6.76 1.41
N THR A 8 -4.22 6.97 2.58
CA THR A 8 -3.11 7.90 2.73
C THR A 8 -1.82 7.08 2.77
N LEU A 9 -0.97 7.30 1.80
CA LEU A 9 0.31 6.59 1.70
C LEU A 9 1.39 7.44 2.34
N ARG A 10 2.07 6.89 3.35
CA ARG A 10 3.20 7.56 3.98
C ARG A 10 4.46 7.30 3.17
N LEU A 11 5.02 8.36 2.62
CA LEU A 11 6.31 8.35 1.96
C LEU A 11 7.37 8.89 2.91
N ARG A 12 8.64 8.84 2.50
CA ARG A 12 9.76 9.25 3.33
C ARG A 12 9.61 10.69 3.85
N GLU A 13 9.16 11.61 2.99
CA GLU A 13 9.14 13.04 3.29
C GLU A 13 7.74 13.63 3.38
N ARG A 14 6.71 12.88 3.00
CA ARG A 14 5.34 13.39 2.96
C ARG A 14 4.33 12.26 2.90
N ASP A 15 3.10 12.58 3.22
CA ASP A 15 1.96 11.69 3.02
C ASP A 15 1.23 12.12 1.74
N VAL A 16 0.75 11.17 0.97
CA VAL A 16 -0.04 11.43 -0.24
C VAL A 16 -1.32 10.60 -0.21
N ASP A 17 -2.41 11.20 -0.65
CA ASP A 17 -3.66 10.48 -0.79
C ASP A 17 -3.70 9.85 -2.17
N ILE A 18 -3.99 8.55 -2.22
CA ILE A 18 -4.10 7.83 -3.47
C ILE A 18 -5.37 7.00 -3.50
N ARG A 19 -5.87 6.78 -4.69
CA ARG A 19 -7.03 5.92 -4.92
C ARG A 19 -6.56 4.63 -5.57
N ILE A 20 -6.90 3.52 -4.96
CA ILE A 20 -6.43 2.21 -5.40
C ILE A 20 -7.58 1.22 -5.53
N PRO A 21 -7.45 0.21 -6.42
CA PRO A 21 -8.41 -0.89 -6.48
C PRO A 21 -8.42 -1.63 -5.15
N ARG A 22 -9.62 -1.91 -4.63
CA ARG A 22 -9.75 -2.60 -3.34
C ARG A 22 -9.12 -3.99 -3.32
N ARG A 23 -9.12 -4.67 -4.47
CA ARG A 23 -8.61 -6.05 -4.59
C ARG A 23 -7.15 -6.13 -5.01
N ILE A 24 -6.44 -5.01 -5.06
CA ILE A 24 -5.07 -5.01 -5.52
C ILE A 24 -4.19 -5.91 -4.64
N GLU A 25 -3.28 -6.66 -5.29
CA GLU A 25 -2.26 -7.41 -4.57
C GLU A 25 -1.21 -6.44 -4.03
N VAL A 26 -0.75 -6.67 -2.81
CA VAL A 26 0.23 -5.79 -2.16
C VAL A 26 1.48 -5.61 -3.01
N ARG A 27 2.01 -6.69 -3.59
CA ARG A 27 3.19 -6.62 -4.45
C ARG A 27 2.99 -5.67 -5.63
N ARG A 28 1.81 -5.73 -6.24
CA ARG A 28 1.48 -4.86 -7.36
C ARG A 28 1.35 -3.41 -6.91
N LEU A 29 0.71 -3.17 -5.77
CA LEU A 29 0.58 -1.82 -5.21
C LEU A 29 1.95 -1.21 -4.97
N VAL A 30 2.85 -1.95 -4.32
CA VAL A 30 4.21 -1.48 -4.06
C VAL A 30 4.94 -1.14 -5.36
N ARG A 31 4.82 -2.00 -6.36
CA ARG A 31 5.46 -1.78 -7.66
C ARG A 31 4.96 -0.50 -8.33
N GLU A 32 3.65 -0.30 -8.35
CA GLU A 32 3.07 0.89 -8.97
C GLU A 32 3.42 2.17 -8.22
N VAL A 33 3.40 2.13 -6.89
CA VAL A 33 3.81 3.26 -6.07
C VAL A 33 5.27 3.63 -6.31
N ASP A 34 6.14 2.63 -6.34
CA ASP A 34 7.57 2.88 -6.55
C ASP A 34 7.85 3.45 -7.95
N THR A 35 7.09 3.02 -8.96
CA THR A 35 7.23 3.56 -10.31
C THR A 35 6.92 5.06 -10.34
N ILE A 36 5.94 5.51 -9.58
CA ILE A 36 5.50 6.90 -9.57
C ILE A 36 6.33 7.76 -8.63
N PHE A 37 6.54 7.29 -7.40
CA PHE A 37 7.13 8.10 -6.33
C PHE A 37 8.59 7.80 -6.04
N ASN A 38 9.05 6.60 -6.32
CA ASN A 38 10.41 6.15 -6.01
C ASN A 38 11.06 5.47 -7.22
N PRO A 39 11.13 6.14 -8.39
CA PRO A 39 11.67 5.51 -9.59
C PRO A 39 13.12 5.07 -9.38
N GLY A 40 13.42 3.87 -9.81
CA GLY A 40 14.76 3.31 -9.67
C GLY A 40 15.05 2.60 -8.37
N ILE A 41 14.13 2.64 -7.40
CA ILE A 41 14.32 1.90 -6.15
C ILE A 41 14.26 0.39 -6.42
N LYS A 42 15.14 -0.34 -5.75
CA LYS A 42 15.16 -1.81 -5.80
C LYS A 42 14.85 -2.35 -4.42
N ARG A 43 13.76 -3.09 -4.31
CA ARG A 43 13.34 -3.72 -3.05
C ARG A 43 13.43 -5.23 -3.18
N LYS A 44 13.81 -5.89 -2.11
CA LYS A 44 13.86 -7.36 -2.07
C LYS A 44 12.51 -7.93 -1.69
N LYS A 45 12.09 -7.70 -0.47
CA LYS A 45 10.83 -8.21 0.05
C LYS A 45 10.16 -7.12 0.86
N ASN A 46 8.85 -6.98 0.67
CA ASN A 46 8.09 -5.89 1.27
C ASN A 46 6.88 -6.39 2.02
N GLN A 47 6.36 -5.53 2.88
CA GLN A 47 5.06 -5.69 3.51
C GLN A 47 4.42 -4.33 3.63
N LEU A 48 3.10 -4.31 3.77
CA LEU A 48 2.38 -3.08 4.09
C LEU A 48 2.07 -3.05 5.58
N ARG A 49 2.25 -1.89 6.17
CA ARG A 49 1.76 -1.61 7.51
C ARG A 49 0.55 -0.69 7.39
N ILE A 50 -0.57 -1.10 7.96
CA ILE A 50 -1.74 -0.23 8.13
C ILE A 50 -1.58 0.41 9.50
N VAL A 51 -1.01 1.61 9.51
CA VAL A 51 -0.51 2.24 10.73
C VAL A 51 -1.60 2.44 11.77
N ASN A 52 -2.74 2.96 11.36
CA ASN A 52 -3.84 3.24 12.26
C ASN A 52 -4.57 2.00 12.78
N LYS A 53 -4.30 0.84 12.22
CA LYS A 53 -4.92 -0.43 12.64
C LYS A 53 -3.92 -1.41 13.23
N GLY A 54 -2.63 -1.13 13.14
CA GLY A 54 -1.60 -2.03 13.62
C GLY A 54 -1.51 -3.34 12.85
N LEU A 55 -1.91 -3.36 11.57
CA LEU A 55 -1.89 -4.56 10.76
C LEU A 55 -0.66 -4.59 9.85
N LEU A 56 -0.11 -5.78 9.66
CA LEU A 56 0.95 -6.03 8.68
C LEU A 56 0.40 -6.97 7.62
N ILE A 57 0.58 -6.61 6.36
CA ILE A 57 0.07 -7.38 5.23
C ILE A 57 1.22 -7.78 4.33
N ASP A 58 1.38 -9.10 4.17
CA ASP A 58 2.44 -9.66 3.33
C ASP A 58 2.23 -9.32 1.85
N GLU A 59 3.32 -9.24 1.09
CA GLU A 59 3.27 -8.82 -0.32
C GLU A 59 2.46 -9.76 -1.22
N GLY A 60 2.30 -11.01 -0.84
CA GLY A 60 1.51 -11.98 -1.60
C GLY A 60 0.01 -11.91 -1.34
N LYS A 61 -0.44 -11.05 -0.44
CA LYS A 61 -1.86 -10.93 -0.08
C LYS A 61 -2.54 -9.82 -0.86
N HIS A 62 -3.87 -9.89 -0.91
CA HIS A 62 -4.70 -8.84 -1.51
C HIS A 62 -5.28 -7.96 -0.41
N LEU A 63 -5.40 -6.66 -0.68
CA LEU A 63 -5.97 -5.74 0.31
C LEU A 63 -7.40 -6.10 0.70
N SER A 64 -8.16 -6.69 -0.23
CA SER A 64 -9.54 -7.11 0.05
C SER A 64 -9.65 -8.22 1.10
N ASP A 65 -8.55 -8.88 1.44
CA ASP A 65 -8.52 -9.91 2.49
C ASP A 65 -8.46 -9.31 3.90
N TYR A 66 -8.38 -7.99 4.01
CA TYR A 66 -8.22 -7.27 5.27
C TYR A 66 -9.29 -6.18 5.39
N PRO A 67 -9.61 -5.74 6.61
CA PRO A 67 -10.65 -4.73 6.82
C PRO A 67 -10.14 -3.31 6.50
N MET A 68 -9.83 -3.08 5.23
CA MET A 68 -9.38 -1.77 4.75
C MET A 68 -10.55 -0.81 4.63
N THR A 69 -10.34 0.43 5.05
CA THR A 69 -11.33 1.50 4.96
C THR A 69 -10.72 2.76 4.36
N THR A 70 -11.56 3.59 3.76
CA THR A 70 -11.14 4.89 3.24
C THR A 70 -10.49 5.71 4.34
N GLY A 71 -9.34 6.29 4.04
CA GLY A 71 -8.59 7.11 5.00
C GLY A 71 -7.55 6.36 5.80
N ASP A 72 -7.41 5.06 5.62
CA ASP A 72 -6.36 4.30 6.31
C ASP A 72 -4.98 4.83 5.93
N LEU A 73 -4.10 4.91 6.92
CA LEU A 73 -2.71 5.33 6.74
C LEU A 73 -1.85 4.10 6.49
N VAL A 74 -1.22 4.07 5.33
CA VAL A 74 -0.46 2.91 4.84
C VAL A 74 1.01 3.27 4.67
N GLU A 75 1.88 2.38 5.08
CA GLU A 75 3.32 2.53 4.95
C GLU A 75 3.90 1.27 4.32
N ILE A 76 4.84 1.42 3.38
CA ILE A 76 5.56 0.30 2.79
C ILE A 76 6.81 0.05 3.64
N GLU A 77 6.95 -1.18 4.13
CA GLU A 77 8.12 -1.58 4.89
C GLU A 77 8.90 -2.63 4.14
N GLU A 78 10.21 -2.53 4.15
CA GLU A 78 11.10 -3.57 3.64
C GLU A 78 11.45 -4.52 4.79
N ILE A 79 11.36 -5.81 4.49
CA ILE A 79 11.66 -6.84 5.48
C ILE A 79 13.15 -7.18 5.47
#